data_df190326b8d2269582d8ff57635068e5
#
_entry.id   df190326b8d2269582d8ff57635068e5
#
_cell.length_a   1.000
_cell.length_b   1.000
_cell.length_c   1.000
_cell.angle_alpha   90.00
_cell.angle_beta   90.00
_cell.angle_gamma   90.00
#
_symmetry.space_group_name_H-M   'P 1'
#
loop_
_entity.id
_entity.type
_entity.pdbx_description
1 polymer ?
#
loop_
_entity_poly.entity_id
_entity_poly.type
_entity_poly.pdbx_seq_one_letter_code
_entity_poly.pdbx_strand_id
1 'polypeptide(L)'
;MPAQPLVVVLDHGADDHTALAEALTSAGARVVVTADKRTALLADGLVIAGRAPAADVMPALRAIGADQVVDRRLAGGRAVLAIGVGMHLMFAEVVQDGTVTEGLGEWAGVVDALGSPPGAATVDVHDGSALFAGLGGSRFDVVHAHAARTFPLLDDWPAETRLVVPVVTWTAGDVRYVAAIENGPLVGLQVRPESSGPAGAELLARWVSSLPAVALSTPDDSPPDTPDTPGATA
;
A
#
# COMPACT_ATOMS: atom_id res chain seq x y z
N MET A 1 -1.45 -2.83 26.78
CA MET A 1 -0.97 -3.26 25.46
C MET A 1 -1.22 -2.11 24.52
N PRO A 2 -0.29 -1.66 23.69
CA PRO A 2 -0.61 -0.68 22.65
C PRO A 2 -1.72 -1.23 21.77
N ALA A 3 -2.61 -0.36 21.29
CA ALA A 3 -3.69 -0.78 20.40
C ALA A 3 -3.08 -1.28 19.09
N GLN A 4 -3.55 -2.44 18.59
CA GLN A 4 -3.15 -2.93 17.29
C GLN A 4 -3.71 -2.02 16.18
N PRO A 5 -2.90 -1.58 15.21
CA PRO A 5 -3.41 -0.75 14.14
C PRO A 5 -4.44 -1.52 13.29
N LEU A 6 -5.51 -0.83 12.90
CA LEU A 6 -6.49 -1.37 11.98
C LEU A 6 -5.95 -1.28 10.56
N VAL A 7 -5.79 -2.42 9.92
CA VAL A 7 -5.44 -2.51 8.50
C VAL A 7 -6.60 -3.06 7.70
N VAL A 8 -7.01 -2.33 6.67
CA VAL A 8 -7.98 -2.81 5.70
C VAL A 8 -7.26 -3.34 4.48
N VAL A 9 -7.51 -4.59 4.11
CA VAL A 9 -7.21 -5.13 2.78
C VAL A 9 -8.46 -4.92 1.94
N LEU A 10 -8.32 -4.14 0.86
CA LEU A 10 -9.45 -3.76 0.03
C LEU A 10 -9.88 -4.94 -0.85
N ASP A 11 -11.10 -5.39 -0.65
CA ASP A 11 -11.69 -6.50 -1.42
C ASP A 11 -12.31 -5.96 -2.71
N HIS A 12 -11.62 -6.13 -3.81
CA HIS A 12 -12.12 -5.82 -5.15
C HIS A 12 -12.75 -7.03 -5.86
N GLY A 13 -12.79 -8.20 -5.21
CA GLY A 13 -13.46 -9.39 -5.70
C GLY A 13 -12.74 -10.17 -6.81
N ALA A 14 -11.56 -9.74 -7.25
CA ALA A 14 -10.81 -10.40 -8.32
C ALA A 14 -9.73 -11.35 -7.81
N ASP A 15 -9.41 -11.31 -6.52
CA ASP A 15 -8.34 -12.11 -5.89
C ASP A 15 -8.73 -12.61 -4.50
N ASP A 16 -8.05 -13.66 -4.04
CA ASP A 16 -8.10 -14.13 -2.66
C ASP A 16 -7.00 -13.46 -1.83
N HIS A 17 -7.39 -12.79 -0.77
CA HIS A 17 -6.51 -12.04 0.12
C HIS A 17 -6.19 -12.78 1.44
N THR A 18 -6.60 -14.04 1.60
CA THR A 18 -6.47 -14.80 2.87
C THR A 18 -5.03 -14.84 3.37
N ALA A 19 -4.08 -15.27 2.54
CA ALA A 19 -2.67 -15.39 2.93
C ALA A 19 -2.05 -14.04 3.32
N LEU A 20 -2.40 -12.97 2.61
CA LEU A 20 -1.94 -11.62 2.93
C LEU A 20 -2.53 -11.11 4.25
N ALA A 21 -3.82 -11.35 4.48
CA ALA A 21 -4.49 -10.98 5.73
C ALA A 21 -3.89 -11.71 6.94
N GLU A 22 -3.58 -12.99 6.81
CA GLU A 22 -2.89 -13.79 7.84
C GLU A 22 -1.48 -13.25 8.11
N ALA A 23 -0.72 -12.91 7.06
CA ALA A 23 0.63 -12.36 7.20
C ALA A 23 0.62 -10.98 7.89
N LEU A 24 -0.32 -10.09 7.54
CA LEU A 24 -0.51 -8.80 8.20
C LEU A 24 -0.95 -8.95 9.67
N THR A 25 -1.79 -9.94 9.95
CA THR A 25 -2.18 -10.26 11.33
C THR A 25 -0.99 -10.73 12.14
N SER A 26 -0.16 -11.60 11.56
CA SER A 26 1.09 -12.08 12.17
C SER A 26 2.10 -10.94 12.39
N ALA A 27 2.06 -9.92 11.53
CA ALA A 27 2.86 -8.69 11.66
C ALA A 27 2.35 -7.74 12.76
N GLY A 28 1.22 -8.05 13.42
CA GLY A 28 0.69 -7.31 14.57
C GLY A 28 -0.48 -6.39 14.25
N ALA A 29 -1.06 -6.43 13.06
CA ALA A 29 -2.23 -5.66 12.70
C ALA A 29 -3.55 -6.37 13.07
N ARG A 30 -4.59 -5.59 13.32
CA ARG A 30 -5.98 -6.04 13.27
C ARG A 30 -6.48 -5.88 11.83
N VAL A 31 -6.69 -6.99 11.13
CA VAL A 31 -6.99 -6.98 9.68
C VAL A 31 -8.48 -7.16 9.41
N VAL A 32 -9.00 -6.39 8.45
CA VAL A 32 -10.34 -6.52 7.90
C VAL A 32 -10.26 -6.52 6.37
N VAL A 33 -10.77 -7.57 5.74
CA VAL A 33 -10.92 -7.63 4.27
C VAL A 33 -12.32 -7.15 3.93
N THR A 34 -12.44 -6.04 3.18
CA THR A 34 -13.74 -5.43 2.90
C THR A 34 -13.69 -4.47 1.71
N ALA A 35 -14.82 -4.31 1.01
CA ALA A 35 -15.06 -3.30 -0.02
C ALA A 35 -15.66 -2.00 0.56
N ASP A 36 -15.89 -1.91 1.89
CA ASP A 36 -16.54 -0.75 2.50
C ASP A 36 -15.62 0.48 2.53
N LYS A 37 -16.02 1.51 1.79
CA LYS A 37 -15.27 2.76 1.65
C LYS A 37 -15.01 3.47 2.99
N ARG A 38 -16.00 3.46 3.89
CA ARG A 38 -15.88 4.17 5.16
C ARG A 38 -14.81 3.52 6.03
N THR A 39 -14.86 2.20 6.13
CA THR A 39 -13.87 1.41 6.87
C THR A 39 -12.47 1.61 6.26
N ALA A 40 -12.36 1.55 4.93
CA ALA A 40 -11.10 1.78 4.22
C ALA A 40 -10.54 3.20 4.43
N LEU A 41 -11.39 4.23 4.46
CA LEU A 41 -10.97 5.61 4.73
C LEU A 41 -10.49 5.82 6.17
N LEU A 42 -11.10 5.14 7.15
CA LEU A 42 -10.83 5.35 8.57
C LEU A 42 -9.74 4.44 9.14
N ALA A 43 -9.39 3.35 8.46
CA ALA A 43 -8.34 2.44 8.88
C ALA A 43 -6.98 3.13 9.08
N ASP A 44 -6.12 2.62 9.95
CA ASP A 44 -4.76 3.13 10.13
C ASP A 44 -3.91 2.86 8.90
N GLY A 45 -4.04 1.69 8.29
CA GLY A 45 -3.43 1.32 7.01
C GLY A 45 -4.45 0.79 6.01
N LEU A 46 -4.26 1.09 4.72
CA LEU A 46 -5.00 0.51 3.60
C LEU A 46 -4.04 -0.33 2.75
N VAL A 47 -4.46 -1.53 2.38
CA VAL A 47 -3.71 -2.39 1.46
C VAL A 47 -4.53 -2.63 0.20
N ILE A 48 -3.90 -2.43 -0.96
CA ILE A 48 -4.44 -2.80 -2.27
C ILE A 48 -3.48 -3.82 -2.87
N ALA A 49 -3.95 -5.04 -3.04
CA ALA A 49 -3.10 -6.13 -3.51
C ALA A 49 -3.84 -6.98 -4.54
N GLY A 50 -3.09 -7.70 -5.37
CA GLY A 50 -3.70 -8.67 -6.28
C GLY A 50 -2.71 -9.27 -7.27
N ARG A 51 -3.18 -10.32 -7.96
CA ARG A 51 -2.45 -11.06 -9.00
C ARG A 51 -3.18 -11.08 -10.34
N ALA A 52 -4.48 -10.78 -10.32
CA ALA A 52 -5.28 -10.70 -11.53
C ALA A 52 -4.76 -9.60 -12.48
N PRO A 53 -5.07 -9.67 -13.79
CA PRO A 53 -4.69 -8.62 -14.73
C PRO A 53 -5.20 -7.24 -14.34
N ALA A 54 -4.43 -6.20 -14.62
CA ALA A 54 -4.81 -4.81 -14.32
C ALA A 54 -6.16 -4.42 -14.97
N ALA A 55 -6.43 -4.96 -16.18
CA ALA A 55 -7.67 -4.73 -16.90
C ALA A 55 -8.92 -5.28 -16.17
N ASP A 56 -8.76 -6.28 -15.31
CA ASP A 56 -9.85 -6.85 -14.51
C ASP A 56 -9.96 -6.14 -13.16
N VAL A 57 -8.82 -5.81 -12.55
CA VAL A 57 -8.76 -5.21 -11.21
C VAL A 57 -9.19 -3.75 -11.22
N MET A 58 -8.74 -2.96 -12.19
CA MET A 58 -9.02 -1.53 -12.20
C MET A 58 -10.51 -1.18 -12.29
N PRO A 59 -11.32 -1.81 -13.17
CA PRO A 59 -12.77 -1.60 -13.17
C PRO A 59 -13.43 -1.99 -11.85
N ALA A 60 -12.99 -3.08 -11.22
CA ALA A 60 -13.51 -3.54 -9.93
C ALA A 60 -13.19 -2.54 -8.80
N LEU A 61 -11.96 -1.99 -8.76
CA LEU A 61 -11.58 -0.93 -7.82
C LEU A 61 -12.42 0.34 -8.02
N ARG A 62 -12.62 0.76 -9.27
CA ARG A 62 -13.47 1.93 -9.59
C ARG A 62 -14.93 1.70 -9.19
N ALA A 63 -15.47 0.50 -9.38
CA ALA A 63 -16.84 0.16 -9.01
C ALA A 63 -17.11 0.32 -7.50
N ILE A 64 -16.13 0.03 -6.66
CA ILE A 64 -16.20 0.25 -5.21
C ILE A 64 -15.66 1.63 -4.79
N GLY A 65 -15.24 2.49 -5.77
CA GLY A 65 -14.69 3.84 -5.56
C GLY A 65 -13.39 3.86 -4.77
N ALA A 66 -12.55 2.87 -5.00
CA ALA A 66 -11.24 2.74 -4.38
C ALA A 66 -10.29 3.86 -4.82
N ASP A 67 -10.40 4.34 -6.06
CA ASP A 67 -9.71 5.51 -6.60
C ASP A 67 -9.87 6.71 -5.66
N GLN A 68 -11.11 7.08 -5.32
CA GLN A 68 -11.41 8.18 -4.41
C GLN A 68 -10.93 7.94 -2.98
N VAL A 69 -10.90 6.67 -2.54
CA VAL A 69 -10.36 6.32 -1.23
C VAL A 69 -8.85 6.54 -1.18
N VAL A 70 -8.13 6.09 -2.22
CA VAL A 70 -6.68 6.29 -2.34
C VAL A 70 -6.35 7.78 -2.32
N ASP A 71 -6.94 8.57 -3.24
CA ASP A 71 -6.71 10.01 -3.32
C ASP A 71 -6.89 10.72 -1.97
N ARG A 72 -8.00 10.44 -1.28
CA ARG A 72 -8.29 11.06 0.02
C ARG A 72 -7.32 10.63 1.11
N ARG A 73 -6.91 9.37 1.10
CA ARG A 73 -5.93 8.87 2.07
C ARG A 73 -4.58 9.52 1.86
N LEU A 74 -4.10 9.57 0.62
CA LEU A 74 -2.80 10.16 0.28
C LEU A 74 -2.80 11.67 0.55
N ALA A 75 -3.86 12.39 0.15
CA ALA A 75 -4.03 13.81 0.47
C ALA A 75 -4.03 14.08 1.98
N GLY A 76 -4.54 13.14 2.78
CA GLY A 76 -4.54 13.19 4.24
C GLY A 76 -3.29 12.62 4.91
N GLY A 77 -2.26 12.23 4.17
CA GLY A 77 -1.04 11.62 4.71
C GLY A 77 -1.25 10.24 5.34
N ARG A 78 -2.31 9.52 4.96
CA ARG A 78 -2.67 8.22 5.55
C ARG A 78 -2.09 7.06 4.75
N ALA A 79 -1.50 6.11 5.44
CA ALA A 79 -0.74 5.02 4.85
C ALA A 79 -1.55 4.14 3.87
N VAL A 80 -0.96 3.93 2.68
CA VAL A 80 -1.43 3.02 1.64
C VAL A 80 -0.27 2.10 1.25
N LEU A 81 -0.50 0.79 1.25
CA LEU A 81 0.43 -0.23 0.78
C LEU A 81 -0.17 -0.90 -0.47
N ALA A 82 0.51 -0.76 -1.58
CA ALA A 82 0.12 -1.31 -2.87
C ALA A 82 1.03 -2.49 -3.24
N ILE A 83 0.48 -3.70 -3.44
CA ILE A 83 1.26 -4.94 -3.66
C ILE A 83 0.89 -5.57 -4.99
N GLY A 84 1.89 -5.96 -5.77
CA GLY A 84 1.70 -6.63 -7.06
C GLY A 84 0.91 -5.78 -8.04
N VAL A 85 -0.25 -6.24 -8.53
CA VAL A 85 -1.09 -5.44 -9.42
C VAL A 85 -1.57 -4.14 -8.75
N GLY A 86 -1.76 -4.15 -7.42
CA GLY A 86 -2.04 -2.92 -6.67
C GLY A 86 -0.95 -1.87 -6.88
N MET A 87 0.34 -2.26 -6.83
CA MET A 87 1.45 -1.36 -7.16
C MET A 87 1.43 -0.93 -8.63
N HIS A 88 1.15 -1.86 -9.55
CA HIS A 88 1.08 -1.54 -10.98
C HIS A 88 0.07 -0.43 -11.26
N LEU A 89 -1.10 -0.49 -10.60
CA LEU A 89 -2.18 0.47 -10.77
C LEU A 89 -1.90 1.85 -10.15
N MET A 90 -0.83 2.01 -9.36
CA MET A 90 -0.38 3.34 -8.91
C MET A 90 0.35 4.10 -10.03
N PHE A 91 0.86 3.42 -11.05
CA PHE A 91 1.46 4.07 -12.22
C PHE A 91 0.38 4.67 -13.14
N ALA A 92 0.82 5.49 -14.10
CA ALA A 92 -0.09 6.11 -15.08
C ALA A 92 -0.72 5.06 -16.00
N GLU A 93 0.07 4.07 -16.44
CA GLU A 93 -0.38 3.05 -17.38
C GLU A 93 0.19 1.67 -17.06
N VAL A 94 -0.61 0.64 -17.34
CA VAL A 94 -0.22 -0.77 -17.29
C VAL A 94 -0.50 -1.40 -18.64
N VAL A 95 0.55 -1.91 -19.31
CA VAL A 95 0.45 -2.58 -20.61
C VAL A 95 0.60 -4.09 -20.41
N GLN A 96 -0.48 -4.84 -20.61
CA GLN A 96 -0.52 -6.29 -20.48
C GLN A 96 -1.18 -6.91 -21.68
N ASP A 97 -0.49 -7.83 -22.35
CA ASP A 97 -1.00 -8.59 -23.51
C ASP A 97 -1.63 -7.71 -24.60
N GLY A 98 -1.02 -6.56 -24.87
CA GLY A 98 -1.50 -5.57 -25.84
C GLY A 98 -2.66 -4.69 -25.34
N THR A 99 -3.13 -4.90 -24.13
CA THR A 99 -4.16 -4.07 -23.48
C THR A 99 -3.48 -2.99 -22.64
N VAL A 100 -3.88 -1.73 -22.84
CA VAL A 100 -3.47 -0.60 -22.00
C VAL A 100 -4.54 -0.33 -20.97
N THR A 101 -4.18 -0.40 -19.72
CA THR A 101 -5.05 -0.03 -18.58
C THR A 101 -4.53 1.26 -17.96
N GLU A 102 -5.37 2.29 -17.94
CA GLU A 102 -5.08 3.52 -17.21
C GLU A 102 -5.11 3.23 -15.70
N GLY A 103 -4.01 3.56 -15.02
CA GLY A 103 -3.88 3.43 -13.58
C GLY A 103 -4.43 4.62 -12.80
N LEU A 104 -4.01 4.78 -11.56
CA LEU A 104 -4.38 5.91 -10.69
C LEU A 104 -3.49 7.14 -10.93
N GLY A 105 -2.30 6.96 -11.55
CA GLY A 105 -1.42 8.05 -11.91
C GLY A 105 -0.68 8.70 -10.73
N GLU A 106 -0.58 8.02 -9.59
CA GLU A 106 0.19 8.48 -8.44
C GLU A 106 1.69 8.56 -8.76
N TRP A 107 2.14 7.71 -9.67
CA TRP A 107 3.49 7.73 -10.22
C TRP A 107 3.43 7.81 -11.75
N ALA A 108 4.24 8.71 -12.30
CA ALA A 108 4.45 8.75 -13.74
C ALA A 108 5.20 7.50 -14.21
N GLY A 109 4.91 7.04 -15.42
CA GLY A 109 5.57 5.88 -16.01
C GLY A 109 4.61 4.77 -16.40
N VAL A 110 5.19 3.71 -16.94
CA VAL A 110 4.47 2.59 -17.52
C VAL A 110 4.98 1.29 -16.90
N VAL A 111 4.05 0.42 -16.55
CA VAL A 111 4.34 -0.99 -16.22
C VAL A 111 4.18 -1.81 -17.49
N ASP A 112 5.21 -2.52 -17.91
CA ASP A 112 5.23 -3.32 -19.13
C ASP A 112 5.84 -4.72 -18.93
N ALA A 113 5.84 -5.53 -19.98
CA ALA A 113 6.29 -6.92 -19.92
C ALA A 113 7.80 -7.04 -19.63
N LEU A 114 8.14 -7.94 -18.69
CA LEU A 114 9.52 -8.34 -18.39
C LEU A 114 10.04 -9.47 -19.32
N GLY A 115 9.15 -10.09 -20.11
CA GLY A 115 9.46 -11.23 -21.00
C GLY A 115 9.19 -12.59 -20.33
N SER A 116 9.48 -12.76 -19.06
CA SER A 116 9.10 -13.94 -18.27
C SER A 116 8.98 -13.58 -16.80
N PRO A 117 8.11 -14.28 -16.06
CA PRO A 117 7.99 -14.04 -14.62
C PRO A 117 9.30 -14.45 -13.93
N PRO A 118 9.85 -13.60 -13.06
CA PRO A 118 11.14 -13.84 -12.43
C PRO A 118 11.12 -14.94 -11.36
N GLY A 119 9.95 -15.36 -10.88
CA GLY A 119 9.77 -16.36 -9.81
C GLY A 119 10.25 -15.87 -8.45
N ALA A 120 11.53 -15.52 -8.34
CA ALA A 120 12.09 -14.87 -7.15
C ALA A 120 13.19 -13.90 -7.54
N ALA A 121 13.25 -12.77 -6.83
CA ALA A 121 14.25 -11.74 -7.04
C ALA A 121 15.01 -11.43 -5.74
N THR A 122 16.25 -11.02 -5.87
CA THR A 122 17.00 -10.29 -4.84
C THR A 122 16.89 -8.80 -5.12
N VAL A 123 17.10 -7.99 -4.11
CA VAL A 123 16.96 -6.53 -4.22
C VAL A 123 18.27 -5.81 -3.97
N ASP A 124 18.45 -4.73 -4.70
CA ASP A 124 19.50 -3.74 -4.51
C ASP A 124 18.91 -2.62 -3.65
N VAL A 125 19.20 -2.67 -2.35
CA VAL A 125 18.54 -1.82 -1.36
C VAL A 125 19.14 -0.41 -1.40
N HIS A 126 18.29 0.59 -1.57
CA HIS A 126 18.68 1.98 -1.47
C HIS A 126 18.95 2.37 0.00
N ASP A 127 20.01 3.13 0.26
CA ASP A 127 20.41 3.53 1.63
C ASP A 127 19.33 4.27 2.42
N GLY A 128 18.41 4.94 1.73
CA GLY A 128 17.28 5.65 2.33
C GLY A 128 16.05 4.78 2.61
N SER A 129 16.07 3.49 2.25
CA SER A 129 14.92 2.61 2.46
C SER A 129 14.75 2.26 3.94
N ALA A 130 13.58 2.56 4.49
CA ALA A 130 13.21 2.14 5.83
C ALA A 130 12.71 0.69 5.86
N LEU A 131 11.97 0.29 4.82
CA LEU A 131 11.39 -1.06 4.75
C LEU A 131 12.42 -2.13 4.45
N PHE A 132 13.34 -1.88 3.53
CA PHE A 132 14.33 -2.87 3.08
C PHE A 132 15.67 -2.80 3.79
N ALA A 133 15.86 -1.89 4.77
CA ALA A 133 17.12 -1.75 5.50
C ALA A 133 17.59 -3.12 6.04
N GLY A 134 18.82 -3.53 5.68
CA GLY A 134 19.40 -4.80 6.10
C GLY A 134 18.83 -6.05 5.41
N LEU A 135 17.94 -5.92 4.43
CA LEU A 135 17.39 -7.03 3.66
C LEU A 135 18.07 -7.22 2.30
N GLY A 136 19.18 -6.53 2.04
CA GLY A 136 19.99 -6.73 0.84
C GLY A 136 20.42 -8.20 0.72
N GLY A 137 20.30 -8.78 -0.49
CA GLY A 137 20.59 -10.17 -0.76
C GLY A 137 19.51 -11.17 -0.32
N SER A 138 18.46 -10.73 0.38
CA SER A 138 17.30 -11.58 0.66
C SER A 138 16.52 -11.89 -0.63
N ARG A 139 15.92 -13.08 -0.68
CA ARG A 139 15.07 -13.48 -1.82
C ARG A 139 13.63 -13.17 -1.52
N PHE A 140 12.98 -12.56 -2.50
CA PHE A 140 11.56 -12.22 -2.46
C PHE A 140 10.83 -12.92 -3.60
N ASP A 141 9.61 -13.38 -3.34
CA ASP A 141 8.74 -13.96 -4.35
C ASP A 141 8.15 -12.87 -5.26
N VAL A 142 8.19 -13.11 -6.57
CA VAL A 142 7.65 -12.22 -7.60
C VAL A 142 6.90 -13.07 -8.63
N VAL A 143 5.62 -12.80 -8.80
CA VAL A 143 4.75 -13.59 -9.69
C VAL A 143 4.37 -12.88 -10.98
N HIS A 144 4.50 -11.55 -11.01
CA HIS A 144 4.11 -10.78 -12.19
C HIS A 144 5.20 -10.78 -13.26
N ALA A 145 4.80 -11.05 -14.51
CA ALA A 145 5.64 -10.92 -15.69
C ALA A 145 5.72 -9.47 -16.22
N HIS A 146 5.23 -8.50 -15.45
CA HIS A 146 5.19 -7.09 -15.77
C HIS A 146 5.73 -6.28 -14.60
N ALA A 147 6.47 -5.21 -14.88
CA ALA A 147 6.96 -4.26 -13.88
C ALA A 147 7.36 -2.93 -14.53
N ALA A 148 7.53 -1.90 -13.73
CA ALA A 148 8.14 -0.66 -14.17
C ALA A 148 9.67 -0.84 -14.29
N ARG A 149 10.22 -0.54 -15.45
CA ARG A 149 11.67 -0.60 -15.70
C ARG A 149 12.36 0.73 -15.50
N THR A 150 11.60 1.79 -15.45
CA THR A 150 12.07 3.15 -15.19
C THR A 150 11.20 3.79 -14.13
N PHE A 151 11.78 4.65 -13.34
CA PHE A 151 11.05 5.51 -12.45
C PHE A 151 11.63 6.91 -12.63
N PRO A 152 10.82 7.91 -12.99
CA PRO A 152 11.31 9.27 -13.19
C PRO A 152 11.70 9.84 -11.82
N LEU A 153 12.97 9.67 -11.45
CA LEU A 153 13.57 10.45 -10.39
C LEU A 153 13.73 11.86 -10.95
N LEU A 154 13.18 12.82 -10.26
CA LEU A 154 13.22 14.21 -10.66
C LEU A 154 14.62 14.79 -10.29
N ASP A 155 15.63 14.44 -11.08
CA ASP A 155 17.00 14.91 -10.89
C ASP A 155 17.12 16.44 -11.06
N ASP A 156 16.08 17.09 -11.62
CA ASP A 156 16.06 18.50 -11.97
C ASP A 156 15.16 19.38 -11.07
N TRP A 157 14.73 18.87 -9.90
CA TRP A 157 13.94 19.71 -9.00
C TRP A 157 14.84 20.73 -8.28
N PRO A 158 14.43 22.02 -8.25
CA PRO A 158 15.15 23.02 -7.49
C PRO A 158 15.31 22.58 -6.04
N ALA A 159 16.52 22.72 -5.49
CA ALA A 159 16.86 22.31 -4.12
C ALA A 159 15.97 22.95 -3.03
N GLU A 160 15.28 24.04 -3.38
CA GLU A 160 14.35 24.75 -2.51
C GLU A 160 12.97 24.06 -2.41
N THR A 161 12.67 23.11 -3.30
CA THR A 161 11.40 22.39 -3.29
C THR A 161 11.47 21.33 -2.21
N ARG A 162 10.71 21.49 -1.12
CA ARG A 162 10.60 20.52 -0.02
C ARG A 162 9.73 19.32 -0.42
N LEU A 163 10.05 18.68 -1.55
CA LEU A 163 9.37 17.45 -1.95
C LEU A 163 10.06 16.26 -1.26
N VAL A 164 9.23 15.34 -0.78
CA VAL A 164 9.73 14.04 -0.35
C VAL A 164 10.14 13.28 -1.61
N VAL A 165 11.45 13.07 -1.78
CA VAL A 165 11.96 12.27 -2.90
C VAL A 165 11.61 10.81 -2.64
N PRO A 166 10.94 10.13 -3.60
CA PRO A 166 10.66 8.71 -3.46
C PRO A 166 11.95 7.89 -3.33
N VAL A 167 11.96 6.94 -2.41
CA VAL A 167 13.03 5.95 -2.30
C VAL A 167 12.67 4.75 -3.15
N VAL A 168 13.46 4.46 -4.18
CA VAL A 168 13.22 3.37 -5.12
C VAL A 168 14.21 2.25 -4.89
N THR A 169 13.70 1.09 -4.52
CA THR A 169 14.49 -0.16 -4.43
C THR A 169 14.33 -0.92 -5.73
N TRP A 170 15.45 -1.32 -6.32
CA TRP A 170 15.50 -2.04 -7.58
C TRP A 170 15.77 -3.53 -7.35
N THR A 171 15.41 -4.36 -8.31
CA THR A 171 15.89 -5.75 -8.33
C THR A 171 17.37 -5.79 -8.69
N ALA A 172 18.10 -6.71 -8.08
CA ALA A 172 19.46 -7.04 -8.44
C ALA A 172 19.50 -8.06 -9.60
N GLY A 173 20.57 -8.05 -10.40
CA GLY A 173 20.79 -8.96 -11.52
C GLY A 173 20.55 -8.33 -12.88
N ASP A 174 20.53 -9.20 -13.92
CA ASP A 174 20.55 -8.76 -15.33
C ASP A 174 19.25 -8.09 -15.79
N VAL A 175 18.11 -8.46 -15.19
CA VAL A 175 16.80 -7.84 -15.46
C VAL A 175 16.47 -6.91 -14.31
N ARG A 176 16.72 -5.62 -14.53
CA ARG A 176 16.47 -4.59 -13.53
C ARG A 176 15.07 -3.99 -13.72
N TYR A 177 14.30 -3.99 -12.63
CA TYR A 177 12.99 -3.33 -12.55
C TYR A 177 12.75 -2.84 -11.12
N VAL A 178 11.74 -2.01 -10.96
CA VAL A 178 11.36 -1.47 -9.65
C VAL A 178 10.81 -2.57 -8.76
N ALA A 179 11.50 -2.87 -7.67
CA ALA A 179 11.07 -3.84 -6.66
C ALA A 179 10.17 -3.22 -5.60
N ALA A 180 10.43 -1.96 -5.25
CA ALA A 180 9.61 -1.20 -4.31
C ALA A 180 9.78 0.31 -4.49
N ILE A 181 8.77 1.05 -4.05
CA ILE A 181 8.77 2.51 -3.95
C ILE A 181 8.24 2.90 -2.58
N GLU A 182 9.02 3.70 -1.84
CA GLU A 182 8.60 4.34 -0.60
C GLU A 182 8.43 5.84 -0.87
N ASN A 183 7.18 6.31 -0.96
CA ASN A 183 6.86 7.70 -1.29
C ASN A 183 5.89 8.30 -0.25
N GLY A 184 6.43 8.72 0.88
CA GLY A 184 5.63 9.25 1.97
C GLY A 184 4.58 8.24 2.46
N PRO A 185 3.28 8.55 2.39
CA PRO A 185 2.23 7.64 2.84
C PRO A 185 1.99 6.47 1.87
N LEU A 186 2.45 6.55 0.62
CA LEU A 186 2.28 5.51 -0.39
C LEU A 186 3.52 4.64 -0.48
N VAL A 187 3.34 3.34 -0.25
CA VAL A 187 4.36 2.32 -0.46
C VAL A 187 3.89 1.35 -1.52
N GLY A 188 4.73 1.05 -2.51
CA GLY A 188 4.50 0.04 -3.52
C GLY A 188 5.49 -1.10 -3.42
N LEU A 189 5.02 -2.33 -3.52
CA LEU A 189 5.81 -3.55 -3.53
C LEU A 189 5.51 -4.39 -4.76
N GLN A 190 6.50 -4.62 -5.61
CA GLN A 190 6.45 -5.61 -6.69
C GLN A 190 6.53 -7.03 -6.14
N VAL A 191 7.24 -7.17 -5.04
CA VAL A 191 7.43 -8.43 -4.32
C VAL A 191 6.17 -8.80 -3.53
N ARG A 192 5.99 -10.10 -3.28
CA ARG A 192 4.89 -10.64 -2.47
C ARG A 192 5.41 -10.97 -1.06
N PRO A 193 5.22 -10.08 -0.09
CA PRO A 193 5.76 -10.31 1.25
C PRO A 193 5.16 -11.53 1.92
N GLU A 194 3.87 -11.84 1.69
CA GLU A 194 3.16 -12.98 2.29
C GLU A 194 3.74 -14.34 1.85
N SER A 195 4.49 -14.40 0.75
CA SER A 195 5.14 -15.63 0.26
C SER A 195 6.67 -15.54 0.25
N SER A 196 7.25 -14.47 0.77
CA SER A 196 8.71 -14.23 0.78
C SER A 196 9.41 -14.68 2.07
N GLY A 197 8.78 -15.55 2.85
CA GLY A 197 9.37 -16.10 4.08
C GLY A 197 9.74 -15.02 5.12
N PRO A 198 10.86 -15.20 5.85
CA PRO A 198 11.23 -14.26 6.93
C PRO A 198 11.46 -12.82 6.45
N ALA A 199 12.02 -12.62 5.25
CA ALA A 199 12.25 -11.30 4.70
C ALA A 199 10.93 -10.56 4.39
N GLY A 200 9.94 -11.29 3.87
CA GLY A 200 8.62 -10.74 3.62
C GLY A 200 7.86 -10.43 4.92
N ALA A 201 7.97 -11.31 5.92
CA ALA A 201 7.39 -11.08 7.24
C ALA A 201 7.97 -9.81 7.90
N GLU A 202 9.28 -9.62 7.77
CA GLU A 202 9.97 -8.41 8.28
C GLU A 202 9.48 -7.14 7.58
N LEU A 203 9.29 -7.16 6.23
CA LEU A 203 8.72 -6.02 5.51
C LEU A 203 7.34 -5.63 6.04
N LEU A 204 6.46 -6.62 6.21
CA LEU A 204 5.11 -6.35 6.74
C LEU A 204 5.15 -5.85 8.17
N ALA A 205 6.01 -6.43 9.02
CA ALA A 205 6.16 -5.99 10.41
C ALA A 205 6.63 -4.53 10.50
N ARG A 206 7.59 -4.13 9.67
CA ARG A 206 8.07 -2.74 9.62
C ARG A 206 6.98 -1.78 9.14
N TRP A 207 6.25 -2.15 8.07
CA TRP A 207 5.16 -1.31 7.59
C TRP A 207 4.06 -1.18 8.64
N VAL A 208 3.62 -2.27 9.26
CA VAL A 208 2.61 -2.25 10.33
C VAL A 208 3.08 -1.41 11.52
N SER A 209 4.36 -1.52 11.90
CA SER A 209 4.94 -0.75 13.00
C SER A 209 5.06 0.74 12.72
N SER A 210 5.08 1.14 11.43
CA SER A 210 5.11 2.54 11.02
C SER A 210 3.73 3.21 11.04
N LEU A 211 2.65 2.41 11.17
CA LEU A 211 1.30 2.95 11.21
C LEU A 211 1.02 3.68 12.52
N PRO A 212 0.35 4.84 12.49
CA PRO A 212 -0.08 5.50 13.69
C PRO A 212 -1.10 4.62 14.42
N ALA A 213 -0.79 4.22 15.65
CA ALA A 213 -1.78 3.57 16.52
C ALA A 213 -2.79 4.65 16.97
N VAL A 214 -3.91 4.78 16.27
CA VAL A 214 -5.01 5.62 16.73
C VAL A 214 -5.70 4.89 17.87
N ALA A 215 -5.53 5.39 19.09
CA ALA A 215 -6.43 5.00 20.17
C ALA A 215 -7.85 5.38 19.72
N LEU A 216 -8.70 4.38 19.50
CA LEU A 216 -10.13 4.62 19.33
C LEU A 216 -10.58 5.35 20.58
N SER A 217 -10.84 6.65 20.48
CA SER A 217 -11.55 7.38 21.49
C SER A 217 -12.90 6.68 21.62
N THR A 218 -13.13 5.99 22.72
CA THR A 218 -14.48 5.55 23.07
C THR A 218 -15.37 6.78 23.00
N PRO A 219 -16.55 6.71 22.34
CA PRO A 219 -17.51 7.79 22.45
C PRO A 219 -17.70 8.10 23.93
N ASP A 220 -17.60 9.37 24.27
CA ASP A 220 -17.88 9.85 25.62
C ASP A 220 -19.35 9.53 25.93
N ASP A 221 -19.57 8.46 26.68
CA ASP A 221 -20.88 8.04 27.21
C ASP A 221 -21.29 8.93 28.40
N SER A 222 -20.81 10.16 28.48
CA SER A 222 -21.31 11.11 29.47
C SER A 222 -22.77 11.41 29.19
N PRO A 223 -23.69 11.15 30.13
CA PRO A 223 -25.09 11.50 29.94
C PRO A 223 -25.22 13.03 29.75
N PRO A 224 -26.12 13.47 28.90
CA PRO A 224 -26.34 14.91 28.69
C PRO A 224 -26.70 15.59 30.00
N ASP A 225 -25.98 16.68 30.31
CA ASP A 225 -26.27 17.54 31.45
C ASP A 225 -27.76 17.87 31.50
N THR A 226 -28.41 17.44 32.55
CA THR A 226 -29.80 17.84 32.83
C THR A 226 -29.86 19.34 33.07
N PRO A 227 -30.68 20.10 32.30
CA PRO A 227 -30.80 21.52 32.55
C PRO A 227 -31.40 21.77 33.94
N ASP A 228 -30.68 22.55 34.73
CA ASP A 228 -31.11 23.03 36.04
C ASP A 228 -32.46 23.74 35.92
N THR A 229 -33.47 23.23 36.63
CA THR A 229 -34.81 23.85 36.69
C THR A 229 -34.73 25.06 37.59
N PRO A 230 -35.04 26.29 37.09
CA PRO A 230 -35.09 27.45 37.99
C PRO A 230 -36.23 27.30 38.97
N GLY A 231 -35.89 27.34 40.25
CA GLY A 231 -36.84 27.28 41.35
C GLY A 231 -37.90 28.35 41.28
N ALA A 232 -39.15 27.93 41.39
CA ALA A 232 -40.29 28.80 41.63
C ALA A 232 -40.16 29.40 43.03
N THR A 233 -40.05 30.73 43.09
CA THR A 233 -40.25 31.52 44.31
C THR A 233 -41.71 31.98 44.37
N ALA A 234 -42.36 31.62 45.45
CA ALA A 234 -43.68 32.09 45.86
C ALA A 234 -43.68 33.58 46.29
#